data_11d4847ffc4e184d92d3fc4cfba3f061
#
_entry.id   11d4847ffc4e184d92d3fc4cfba3f061
#
_cell.length_a   1.000
_cell.length_b   1.000
_cell.length_c   1.000
_cell.angle_alpha   90.00
_cell.angle_beta   90.00
_cell.angle_gamma   90.00
#
_symmetry.space_group_name_H-M   'P 1'
#
loop_
_entity.id
_entity.type
_entity.pdbx_description
1 polymer ?
#
loop_
_entity_poly.entity_id
_entity_poly.type
_entity_poly.pdbx_seq_one_letter_code
_entity_poly.pdbx_strand_id
1 'polypeptide(L)'
;AIGQELQQISLIYTDVANTGVFTVFYVLVVPVISYFIFSKKMHWSIWPSVFICILGGLLLSELNNYSVRLGDTLGILSAFCWGVHILLIRKTVEMFNFPITIAMTQCFVACLVLIGPMFYFEDPSFNNFLKDSYEVLYVGILSSGLAFLLQTYSLQNISPAPAAIV
;
A
#
# COMPACT_ATOMS: atom_id res chain seq x y z
N ALA A 1 -4.81 4.81 -5.44
CA ALA A 1 -4.67 4.76 -6.90
C ALA A 1 -3.21 4.84 -7.33
N ILE A 2 -2.52 6.03 -7.23
CA ILE A 2 -1.14 6.21 -7.74
C ILE A 2 -0.16 5.15 -7.18
N GLY A 3 -0.18 4.88 -5.89
CA GLY A 3 0.69 3.86 -5.29
C GLY A 3 0.42 2.45 -5.82
N GLN A 4 -0.83 2.11 -6.12
CA GLN A 4 -1.20 0.84 -6.73
C GLN A 4 -0.70 0.73 -8.17
N GLU A 5 -0.87 1.79 -8.96
CA GLU A 5 -0.36 1.82 -10.35
C GLU A 5 1.16 1.64 -10.39
N LEU A 6 1.88 2.39 -9.57
CA LEU A 6 3.33 2.27 -9.46
C LEU A 6 3.76 0.85 -9.07
N GLN A 7 3.02 0.22 -8.16
CA GLN A 7 3.27 -1.16 -7.74
C GLN A 7 3.00 -2.16 -8.87
N GLN A 8 1.91 -1.99 -9.61
CA GLN A 8 1.59 -2.85 -10.76
C GLN A 8 2.61 -2.70 -11.89
N ILE A 9 2.99 -1.47 -12.22
CA ILE A 9 4.04 -1.23 -13.22
C ILE A 9 5.39 -1.80 -12.74
N SER A 10 5.71 -1.73 -11.45
CA SER A 10 6.90 -2.35 -10.87
C SER A 10 6.99 -3.84 -11.19
N LEU A 11 5.87 -4.58 -11.13
CA LEU A 11 5.80 -6.02 -11.42
C LEU A 11 6.18 -6.38 -12.88
N ILE A 12 6.09 -5.42 -13.80
CA ILE A 12 6.51 -5.63 -15.20
C ILE A 12 8.05 -5.64 -15.32
N TYR A 13 8.75 -4.91 -14.44
CA TYR A 13 10.19 -4.65 -14.55
C TYR A 13 11.03 -5.32 -13.47
N THR A 14 10.41 -5.94 -12.44
CA THR A 14 11.11 -6.66 -11.38
C THR A 14 10.26 -7.83 -10.87
N ASP A 15 10.88 -8.71 -10.08
CA ASP A 15 10.19 -9.89 -9.54
C ASP A 15 9.15 -9.52 -8.48
N VAL A 16 8.10 -10.34 -8.37
CA VAL A 16 6.99 -10.15 -7.42
C VAL A 16 7.50 -10.03 -5.98
N ALA A 17 8.48 -10.87 -5.61
CA ALA A 17 9.11 -10.84 -4.28
C ALA A 17 9.78 -9.50 -4.01
N ASN A 18 10.56 -8.99 -4.97
CA ASN A 18 11.24 -7.70 -4.85
C ASN A 18 10.24 -6.54 -4.77
N THR A 19 9.21 -6.53 -5.60
CA THR A 19 8.14 -5.52 -5.52
C THR A 19 7.48 -5.51 -4.15
N GLY A 20 7.18 -6.69 -3.59
CA GLY A 20 6.64 -6.83 -2.24
C GLY A 20 7.56 -6.23 -1.18
N VAL A 21 8.85 -6.58 -1.23
CA VAL A 21 9.87 -6.06 -0.30
C VAL A 21 10.00 -4.54 -0.38
N PHE A 22 10.11 -3.99 -1.59
CA PHE A 22 10.24 -2.54 -1.74
C PHE A 22 8.98 -1.79 -1.31
N THR A 23 7.81 -2.37 -1.51
CA THR A 23 6.55 -1.80 -1.02
C THR A 23 6.52 -1.75 0.51
N VAL A 24 7.03 -2.78 1.22
CA VAL A 24 7.10 -2.80 2.68
C VAL A 24 7.90 -1.62 3.25
N PHE A 25 8.76 -0.95 2.48
CA PHE A 25 9.44 0.26 2.93
C PHE A 25 8.49 1.40 3.34
N TYR A 26 7.19 1.33 3.02
CA TYR A 26 6.24 2.29 3.60
C TYR A 26 6.22 2.26 5.14
N VAL A 27 6.59 1.14 5.75
CA VAL A 27 6.76 0.99 7.20
C VAL A 27 7.82 1.95 7.76
N LEU A 28 8.85 2.31 6.97
CA LEU A 28 9.81 3.37 7.31
C LEU A 28 9.25 4.77 7.03
N VAL A 29 8.58 4.91 5.89
CA VAL A 29 8.08 6.20 5.41
C VAL A 29 7.04 6.76 6.38
N VAL A 30 6.12 5.92 6.86
CA VAL A 30 5.04 6.33 7.77
C VAL A 30 5.55 6.95 9.06
N PRO A 31 6.47 6.31 9.83
CA PRO A 31 7.04 6.91 11.02
C PRO A 31 7.75 8.23 10.76
N VAL A 32 8.60 8.27 9.74
CA VAL A 32 9.38 9.47 9.40
C VAL A 32 8.47 10.65 9.08
N ILE A 33 7.53 10.45 8.16
CA ILE A 33 6.59 11.53 7.78
C ILE A 33 5.66 11.88 8.95
N SER A 34 5.21 10.90 9.74
CA SER A 34 4.36 11.12 10.91
C SER A 34 5.03 12.03 11.95
N TYR A 35 6.33 11.85 12.15
CA TYR A 35 7.11 12.73 13.04
C TYR A 35 7.08 14.18 12.56
N PHE A 36 7.26 14.43 11.25
CA PHE A 36 7.25 15.77 10.69
C PHE A 36 5.86 16.41 10.63
N ILE A 37 4.82 15.64 10.28
CA ILE A 37 3.45 16.17 10.10
C ILE A 37 2.73 16.34 11.43
N PHE A 38 2.81 15.36 12.32
CA PHE A 38 2.02 15.35 13.56
C PHE A 38 2.82 15.83 14.78
N SER A 39 4.12 16.09 14.65
CA SER A 39 5.02 16.51 15.74
C SER A 39 4.92 15.63 17.00
N LYS A 40 4.40 14.43 16.87
CA LYS A 40 4.25 13.49 17.97
C LYS A 40 5.52 12.68 18.12
N LYS A 41 6.09 12.70 19.33
CA LYS A 41 7.21 11.81 19.68
C LYS A 41 6.73 10.38 19.57
N MET A 42 7.38 9.63 18.69
CA MET A 42 7.09 8.21 18.53
C MET A 42 7.73 7.41 19.66
N HIS A 43 7.04 6.34 20.06
CA HIS A 43 7.58 5.42 21.04
C HIS A 43 8.83 4.72 20.49
N TRP A 44 9.88 4.60 21.30
CA TRP A 44 11.17 4.06 20.86
C TRP A 44 11.07 2.62 20.31
N SER A 45 10.10 1.83 20.79
CA SER A 45 9.86 0.43 20.35
C SER A 45 9.48 0.28 18.87
N ILE A 46 9.10 1.36 18.18
CA ILE A 46 8.79 1.33 16.73
C ILE A 46 10.05 1.04 15.92
N TRP A 47 11.20 1.58 16.32
CA TRP A 47 12.44 1.43 15.56
C TRP A 47 12.95 -0.01 15.45
N PRO A 48 12.99 -0.81 16.54
CA PRO A 48 13.30 -2.23 16.43
C PRO A 48 12.34 -3.00 15.52
N SER A 49 11.04 -2.71 15.58
CA SER A 49 10.05 -3.37 14.72
C SER A 49 10.26 -3.04 13.24
N VAL A 50 10.52 -1.77 12.93
CA VAL A 50 10.87 -1.32 11.58
C VAL A 50 12.14 -2.03 11.09
N PHE A 51 13.17 -2.13 11.93
CA PHE A 51 14.41 -2.81 11.59
C PHE A 51 14.18 -4.30 11.27
N ILE A 52 13.38 -5.00 12.07
CA ILE A 52 13.03 -6.41 11.85
C ILE A 52 12.24 -6.58 10.55
N CYS A 53 11.28 -5.69 10.26
CA CYS A 53 10.52 -5.72 9.00
C CYS A 53 11.41 -5.55 7.76
N ILE A 54 12.38 -4.61 7.82
CA ILE A 54 13.31 -4.40 6.72
C ILE A 54 14.23 -5.62 6.55
N LEU A 55 14.75 -6.16 7.66
CA LEU A 55 15.60 -7.34 7.63
C LEU A 55 14.86 -8.54 7.04
N GLY A 56 13.59 -8.76 7.44
CA GLY A 56 12.73 -9.79 6.86
C GLY A 56 12.51 -9.59 5.37
N GLY A 57 12.24 -8.35 4.96
CA GLY A 57 12.10 -7.99 3.56
C GLY A 57 13.37 -8.25 2.75
N LEU A 58 14.53 -7.82 3.24
CA LEU A 58 15.82 -8.04 2.59
C LEU A 58 16.18 -9.54 2.48
N LEU A 59 15.81 -10.34 3.47
CA LEU A 59 16.03 -11.80 3.42
C LEU A 59 15.12 -12.49 2.41
N LEU A 60 13.94 -11.95 2.14
CA LEU A 60 13.00 -12.46 1.12
C LEU A 60 13.37 -12.00 -0.29
N SER A 61 14.07 -10.88 -0.42
CA SER A 61 14.49 -10.39 -1.74
C SER A 61 15.67 -11.21 -2.23
N GLU A 62 15.53 -11.83 -3.39
CA GLU A 62 16.62 -12.49 -4.09
C GLU A 62 17.57 -11.43 -4.69
N LEU A 63 18.35 -10.78 -3.84
CA LEU A 63 19.35 -9.78 -4.25
C LEU A 63 20.58 -10.42 -4.92
N ASN A 64 20.40 -11.45 -5.72
CA ASN A 64 21.48 -12.16 -6.38
C ASN A 64 22.21 -11.33 -7.47
N ASN A 65 21.61 -10.22 -7.91
CA ASN A 65 22.23 -9.26 -8.83
C ASN A 65 22.00 -7.85 -8.30
N TYR A 66 23.08 -7.20 -7.85
CA TYR A 66 23.09 -5.82 -7.31
C TYR A 66 22.76 -4.71 -8.33
N SER A 67 22.07 -5.02 -9.43
CA SER A 67 21.62 -4.00 -10.38
C SER A 67 20.23 -3.51 -9.96
N VAL A 68 20.14 -2.26 -9.53
CA VAL A 68 18.84 -1.59 -9.29
C VAL A 68 18.08 -1.55 -10.61
N ARG A 69 16.97 -2.28 -10.66
CA ARG A 69 16.07 -2.32 -11.82
C ARG A 69 15.10 -1.15 -11.75
N LEU A 70 14.53 -0.77 -12.89
CA LEU A 70 13.50 0.27 -12.94
C LEU A 70 12.29 -0.09 -12.04
N GLY A 71 11.92 -1.37 -11.98
CA GLY A 71 10.88 -1.89 -11.10
C GLY A 71 11.14 -1.63 -9.62
N ASP A 72 12.39 -1.74 -9.17
CA ASP A 72 12.77 -1.53 -7.77
C ASP A 72 12.54 -0.06 -7.36
N THR A 73 12.91 0.88 -8.23
CA THR A 73 12.64 2.31 -8.00
C THR A 73 11.15 2.63 -7.98
N LEU A 74 10.37 2.01 -8.84
CA LEU A 74 8.91 2.15 -8.85
C LEU A 74 8.28 1.57 -7.58
N GLY A 75 8.79 0.43 -7.07
CA GLY A 75 8.39 -0.17 -5.80
C GLY A 75 8.64 0.77 -4.61
N ILE A 76 9.82 1.39 -4.54
CA ILE A 76 10.14 2.39 -3.49
C ILE A 76 9.23 3.62 -3.59
N LEU A 77 8.97 4.12 -4.80
CA LEU A 77 8.07 5.26 -5.01
C LEU A 77 6.62 4.89 -4.62
N SER A 78 6.20 3.68 -4.92
CA SER A 78 4.92 3.11 -4.46
C SER A 78 4.84 3.11 -2.93
N ALA A 79 5.89 2.66 -2.23
CA ALA A 79 5.96 2.67 -0.77
C ALA A 79 5.79 4.07 -0.18
N PHE A 80 6.38 5.09 -0.80
CA PHE A 80 6.18 6.48 -0.40
C PHE A 80 4.72 6.91 -0.55
N CYS A 81 4.09 6.59 -1.68
CA CYS A 81 2.68 6.89 -1.92
C CYS A 81 1.75 6.18 -0.92
N TRP A 82 2.04 4.92 -0.59
CA TRP A 82 1.29 4.17 0.43
C TRP A 82 1.47 4.78 1.83
N GLY A 83 2.68 5.17 2.20
CA GLY A 83 2.94 5.86 3.46
C GLY A 83 2.16 7.16 3.60
N VAL A 84 2.19 8.00 2.57
CA VAL A 84 1.39 9.25 2.53
C VAL A 84 -0.10 8.94 2.59
N HIS A 85 -0.57 7.92 1.87
CA HIS A 85 -1.98 7.50 1.88
C HIS A 85 -2.47 7.15 3.28
N ILE A 86 -1.73 6.32 4.03
CA ILE A 86 -2.07 5.94 5.42
C ILE A 86 -2.19 7.18 6.31
N LEU A 87 -1.27 8.13 6.19
CA LEU A 87 -1.29 9.37 6.97
C LEU A 87 -2.49 10.26 6.61
N LEU A 88 -2.84 10.33 5.33
CA LEU A 88 -4.04 11.07 4.89
C LEU A 88 -5.32 10.43 5.41
N ILE A 89 -5.44 9.09 5.34
CA ILE A 89 -6.59 8.38 5.90
C ILE A 89 -6.69 8.64 7.41
N ARG A 90 -5.58 8.56 8.15
CA ARG A 90 -5.56 8.87 9.58
C ARG A 90 -6.11 10.28 9.85
N LYS A 91 -5.59 11.28 9.14
CA LYS A 91 -6.05 12.67 9.28
C LYS A 91 -7.53 12.83 8.96
N THR A 92 -8.00 12.17 7.89
CA THR A 92 -9.40 12.22 7.47
C THR A 92 -10.32 11.58 8.51
N VAL A 93 -9.92 10.43 9.08
CA VAL A 93 -10.67 9.75 10.13
C VAL A 93 -10.73 10.59 11.42
N GLU A 94 -9.65 11.26 11.79
CA GLU A 94 -9.63 12.19 12.93
C GLU A 94 -10.60 13.38 12.73
N MET A 95 -10.75 13.86 11.49
CA MET A 95 -11.62 15.00 11.18
C MET A 95 -13.09 14.64 11.11
N PHE A 96 -13.44 13.53 10.48
CA PHE A 96 -14.81 13.20 10.12
C PHE A 96 -15.41 12.05 10.94
N ASN A 97 -14.61 11.20 11.55
CA ASN A 97 -15.02 10.05 12.38
C ASN A 97 -16.06 9.08 11.74
N PHE A 98 -16.01 8.94 10.41
CA PHE A 98 -16.88 8.03 9.64
C PHE A 98 -16.04 7.01 8.85
N PRO A 99 -15.45 5.97 9.49
CA PRO A 99 -14.50 5.06 8.87
C PRO A 99 -15.08 4.29 7.69
N ILE A 100 -16.33 3.86 7.77
CA ILE A 100 -17.00 3.13 6.68
C ILE A 100 -17.10 4.02 5.43
N THR A 101 -17.59 5.24 5.60
CA THR A 101 -17.74 6.19 4.48
C THR A 101 -16.38 6.51 3.86
N ILE A 102 -15.35 6.68 4.68
CA ILE A 102 -13.98 6.94 4.20
C ILE A 102 -13.45 5.73 3.41
N ALA A 103 -13.63 4.50 3.94
CA ALA A 103 -13.23 3.28 3.24
C ALA A 103 -13.96 3.11 1.90
N MET A 104 -15.27 3.34 1.86
CA MET A 104 -16.06 3.27 0.63
C MET A 104 -15.62 4.34 -0.38
N THR A 105 -15.42 5.58 0.07
CA THR A 105 -15.04 6.69 -0.80
C THR A 105 -13.67 6.44 -1.43
N GLN A 106 -12.68 5.94 -0.67
CA GLN A 106 -11.35 5.64 -1.23
C GLN A 106 -11.41 4.53 -2.28
N CYS A 107 -12.19 3.47 -2.07
CA CYS A 107 -12.38 2.41 -3.05
C CYS A 107 -13.09 2.95 -4.32
N PHE A 108 -14.13 3.75 -4.15
CA PHE A 108 -14.87 4.36 -5.25
C PHE A 108 -13.98 5.28 -6.09
N VAL A 109 -13.23 6.17 -5.44
CA VAL A 109 -12.28 7.07 -6.13
C VAL A 109 -11.18 6.28 -6.82
N ALA A 110 -10.67 5.21 -6.19
CA ALA A 110 -9.70 4.34 -6.82
C ALA A 110 -10.26 3.70 -8.10
N CYS A 111 -11.46 3.15 -8.06
CA CYS A 111 -12.12 2.60 -9.26
C CYS A 111 -12.23 3.64 -10.38
N LEU A 112 -12.70 4.86 -10.07
CA LEU A 112 -12.85 5.91 -11.08
C LEU A 112 -11.51 6.30 -11.74
N VAL A 113 -10.45 6.39 -10.95
CA VAL A 113 -9.12 6.76 -11.45
C VAL A 113 -8.51 5.62 -12.28
N LEU A 114 -8.75 4.35 -11.91
CA LEU A 114 -8.13 3.20 -12.56
C LEU A 114 -8.86 2.75 -13.84
N ILE A 115 -10.11 3.16 -14.04
CA ILE A 115 -10.86 2.84 -15.27
C ILE A 115 -10.14 3.33 -16.53
N GLY A 116 -9.62 4.54 -16.53
CA GLY A 116 -8.91 5.10 -17.69
C GLY A 116 -7.66 4.31 -18.08
N PRO A 117 -6.70 4.13 -17.17
CA PRO A 117 -5.53 3.28 -17.39
C PRO A 117 -5.87 1.85 -17.83
N MET A 118 -6.90 1.23 -17.24
CA MET A 118 -7.33 -0.13 -17.60
C MET A 118 -7.65 -0.24 -19.10
N PHE A 119 -8.42 0.69 -19.65
CA PHE A 119 -8.75 0.66 -21.08
C PHE A 119 -7.62 1.09 -22.02
N TYR A 120 -6.64 1.81 -21.50
CA TYR A 120 -5.50 2.29 -22.28
C TYR A 120 -4.34 1.31 -22.34
N PHE A 121 -4.06 0.62 -21.25
CA PHE A 121 -2.89 -0.26 -21.12
C PHE A 121 -3.24 -1.75 -21.15
N GLU A 122 -4.50 -2.10 -20.93
CA GLU A 122 -4.96 -3.48 -20.88
C GLU A 122 -6.11 -3.69 -21.86
N ASP A 123 -6.20 -4.88 -22.44
CA ASP A 123 -7.35 -5.31 -23.25
C ASP A 123 -8.32 -6.12 -22.38
N PRO A 124 -9.23 -5.48 -21.62
CA PRO A 124 -10.12 -6.17 -20.72
C PRO A 124 -11.08 -7.06 -21.51
N SER A 125 -10.96 -8.37 -21.32
CA SER A 125 -11.84 -9.37 -21.92
C SER A 125 -12.79 -9.95 -20.90
N PHE A 126 -14.07 -9.99 -21.22
CA PHE A 126 -15.09 -10.60 -20.36
C PHE A 126 -14.83 -12.08 -20.12
N ASN A 127 -14.28 -12.79 -21.09
CA ASN A 127 -13.92 -14.19 -20.96
C ASN A 127 -12.78 -14.41 -19.96
N ASN A 128 -11.76 -13.54 -19.97
CA ASN A 128 -10.68 -13.59 -19.00
C ASN A 128 -11.20 -13.26 -17.58
N PHE A 129 -12.07 -12.26 -17.47
CA PHE A 129 -12.72 -11.93 -16.20
C PHE A 129 -13.50 -13.12 -15.61
N LEU A 130 -14.24 -13.86 -16.43
CA LEU A 130 -14.98 -15.04 -15.96
C LEU A 130 -14.03 -16.18 -15.56
N LYS A 131 -12.93 -16.35 -16.27
CA LYS A 131 -11.93 -17.39 -15.98
C LYS A 131 -11.26 -17.14 -14.63
N ASP A 132 -10.89 -15.89 -14.35
CA ASP A 132 -10.14 -15.49 -13.15
C ASP A 132 -11.09 -14.86 -12.10
N SER A 133 -12.37 -15.21 -12.14
CA SER A 133 -13.42 -14.61 -11.29
C SER A 133 -13.18 -14.81 -9.79
N TYR A 134 -12.61 -15.94 -9.39
CA TYR A 134 -12.29 -16.20 -7.98
C TYR A 134 -11.20 -15.26 -7.45
N GLU A 135 -10.15 -15.05 -8.23
CA GLU A 135 -9.06 -14.13 -7.90
C GLU A 135 -9.57 -12.69 -7.81
N VAL A 136 -10.38 -12.28 -8.78
CA VAL A 136 -10.99 -10.94 -8.81
C VAL A 136 -11.90 -10.71 -7.60
N LEU A 137 -12.75 -11.69 -7.26
CA LEU A 137 -13.61 -11.59 -6.08
C LEU A 137 -12.80 -11.58 -4.78
N TYR A 138 -11.77 -12.41 -4.67
CA TYR A 138 -10.88 -12.43 -3.50
C TYR A 138 -10.20 -11.08 -3.31
N VAL A 139 -9.57 -10.55 -4.35
CA VAL A 139 -8.87 -9.26 -4.30
C VAL A 139 -9.85 -8.11 -4.06
N GLY A 140 -11.00 -8.10 -4.73
CA GLY A 140 -11.98 -7.04 -4.61
C GLY A 140 -12.65 -6.99 -3.23
N ILE A 141 -13.12 -8.13 -2.73
CA ILE A 141 -13.89 -8.19 -1.48
C ILE A 141 -12.98 -8.24 -0.26
N LEU A 142 -12.01 -9.16 -0.24
CA LEU A 142 -11.18 -9.40 0.94
C LEU A 142 -9.96 -8.48 0.99
N SER A 143 -9.16 -8.46 -0.07
CA SER A 143 -7.90 -7.73 -0.08
C SER A 143 -8.09 -6.21 -0.20
N SER A 144 -9.12 -5.75 -0.91
CA SER A 144 -9.40 -4.32 -1.03
C SER A 144 -10.52 -3.87 -0.10
N GLY A 145 -11.71 -4.46 -0.21
CA GLY A 145 -12.89 -4.02 0.54
C GLY A 145 -12.72 -4.16 2.04
N LEU A 146 -12.54 -5.39 2.51
CA LEU A 146 -12.43 -5.68 3.94
C LEU A 146 -11.14 -5.14 4.56
N ALA A 147 -10.01 -5.29 3.88
CA ALA A 147 -8.72 -4.83 4.40
C ALA A 147 -8.69 -3.31 4.58
N PHE A 148 -9.14 -2.53 3.59
CA PHE A 148 -9.20 -1.06 3.73
C PHE A 148 -10.22 -0.61 4.78
N LEU A 149 -11.32 -1.34 4.96
CA LEU A 149 -12.27 -1.07 6.03
C LEU A 149 -11.62 -1.28 7.40
N LEU A 150 -10.97 -2.43 7.62
CA LEU A 150 -10.28 -2.74 8.87
C LEU A 150 -9.14 -1.77 9.15
N GLN A 151 -8.35 -1.43 8.12
CA GLN A 151 -7.30 -0.43 8.22
C GLN A 151 -7.84 0.93 8.67
N THR A 152 -8.94 1.38 8.05
CA THR A 152 -9.55 2.67 8.38
C THR A 152 -10.12 2.68 9.81
N TYR A 153 -10.73 1.59 10.24
CA TYR A 153 -11.19 1.41 11.63
C TYR A 153 -10.04 1.40 12.63
N SER A 154 -8.97 0.68 12.32
CA SER A 154 -7.76 0.61 13.14
C SER A 154 -7.15 1.99 13.35
N LEU A 155 -7.08 2.79 12.28
CA LEU A 155 -6.55 4.15 12.30
C LEU A 155 -7.39 5.13 13.14
N GLN A 156 -8.59 4.82 13.56
CA GLN A 156 -9.32 5.65 14.54
C GLN A 156 -8.66 5.64 15.93
N ASN A 157 -8.14 4.47 16.34
CA ASN A 157 -7.72 4.22 17.71
C ASN A 157 -6.20 4.05 17.85
N ILE A 158 -5.52 3.70 16.77
CA ILE A 158 -4.10 3.39 16.74
C ILE A 158 -3.36 4.45 15.94
N SER A 159 -2.17 4.83 16.40
CA SER A 159 -1.31 5.75 15.64
C SER A 159 -0.86 5.13 14.31
N PRO A 160 -0.54 5.95 13.27
CA PRO A 160 -0.21 5.44 11.93
C PRO A 160 0.98 4.49 11.89
N ALA A 161 1.99 4.73 12.72
CA ALA A 161 3.22 3.95 12.71
C ALA A 161 3.02 2.48 13.14
N PRO A 162 2.36 2.15 14.28
CA PRO A 162 1.99 0.77 14.58
C PRO A 162 1.04 0.16 13.56
N ALA A 163 0.08 0.93 13.04
CA ALA A 163 -0.86 0.43 12.03
C ALA A 163 -0.21 0.10 10.68
N ALA A 164 0.97 0.64 10.41
CA ALA A 164 1.73 0.32 9.20
C ALA A 164 2.60 -0.94 9.35
N ILE A 165 2.86 -1.38 10.59
CA ILE A 165 3.69 -2.56 10.89
C ILE A 165 2.85 -3.85 10.92
N VAL A 166 1.57 -3.76 11.27
CA VAL A 166 0.64 -4.88 11.36
C VAL A 166 0.00 -5.19 10.03
#